data_c9e825f67d1cdf37612dc65d9bf24f75
#
_entry.id   c9e825f67d1cdf37612dc65d9bf24f75
#
_cell.length_a   1.000
_cell.length_b   1.000
_cell.length_c   1.000
_cell.angle_alpha   90.00
_cell.angle_beta   90.00
_cell.angle_gamma   90.00
#
_symmetry.space_group_name_H-M   'P 1'
#
loop_
_entity.id
_entity.type
_entity.pdbx_description
1 polymer ?
#
loop_
_entity_poly.entity_id
_entity_poly.type
_entity_poly.pdbx_seq_one_letter_code
_entity_poly.pdbx_strand_id
1 'polypeptide(L)'
;MANEIPVYLFVGFLESGKTKFIQETFEDPNFDSGDKTLLLVCEEGEEEYNEKKFAFPGVTLYNLEDKAELNPQNLAKLAKEADAGRVVIEYNGMWMLQDLANNLPENWIVYQCIATADGTTALTYARDNSMRALMLDKIARSELIVFNRAEAVNNDAARQELHKLVRQASRKCDIAYEFKDGSVAYDDIPDPLPFDINAPVIDIPDDDNRGV
;
A
#
# COMPACT_ATOMS: atom_id res chain seq x y z
N MET A 1 -11.09 -28.26 -3.77
CA MET A 1 -10.36 -27.12 -3.20
C MET A 1 -11.10 -25.88 -3.68
N ALA A 2 -11.37 -24.92 -2.83
CA ALA A 2 -11.94 -23.64 -3.27
C ALA A 2 -10.92 -22.96 -4.20
N ASN A 3 -11.40 -22.33 -5.28
CA ASN A 3 -10.51 -21.58 -6.17
C ASN A 3 -9.87 -20.42 -5.38
N GLU A 4 -8.59 -20.18 -5.62
CA GLU A 4 -7.92 -19.00 -5.10
C GLU A 4 -8.55 -17.72 -5.68
N ILE A 5 -8.75 -16.72 -4.84
CA ILE A 5 -9.26 -15.40 -5.24
C ILE A 5 -8.11 -14.40 -5.10
N PRO A 6 -7.64 -13.80 -6.20
CA PRO A 6 -6.61 -12.77 -6.16
C PRO A 6 -7.13 -11.49 -5.51
N VAL A 7 -6.32 -10.92 -4.63
CA VAL A 7 -6.59 -9.66 -3.94
C VAL A 7 -5.58 -8.60 -4.40
N TYR A 8 -6.10 -7.46 -4.86
CA TYR A 8 -5.33 -6.25 -5.14
C TYR A 8 -5.59 -5.25 -4.02
N LEU A 9 -4.55 -4.95 -3.26
CA LEU A 9 -4.65 -4.18 -2.03
C LEU A 9 -4.07 -2.78 -2.23
N PHE A 10 -4.88 -1.76 -1.93
CA PHE A 10 -4.48 -0.36 -1.95
C PHE A 10 -4.47 0.19 -0.52
N VAL A 11 -3.32 0.71 -0.11
CA VAL A 11 -3.07 1.19 1.25
C VAL A 11 -2.53 2.61 1.23
N GLY A 12 -2.74 3.33 2.32
CA GLY A 12 -2.32 4.74 2.45
C GLY A 12 -3.29 5.48 3.35
N PHE A 13 -2.90 6.65 3.81
CA PHE A 13 -3.77 7.48 4.66
C PHE A 13 -4.98 8.01 3.90
N LEU A 14 -5.95 8.54 4.64
CA LEU A 14 -7.08 9.25 4.06
C LEU A 14 -6.57 10.34 3.10
N GLU A 15 -7.24 10.53 1.97
CA GLU A 15 -6.89 11.49 0.92
C GLU A 15 -5.49 11.32 0.29
N SER A 16 -4.87 10.16 0.50
CA SER A 16 -3.60 9.85 -0.16
C SER A 16 -3.73 9.52 -1.65
N GLY A 17 -4.94 9.52 -2.21
CA GLY A 17 -5.22 9.25 -3.62
C GLY A 17 -5.51 7.78 -3.94
N LYS A 18 -5.84 6.94 -2.96
CA LYS A 18 -6.25 5.53 -3.18
C LYS A 18 -7.43 5.43 -4.13
N THR A 19 -8.53 6.13 -3.79
CA THR A 19 -9.78 6.13 -4.56
C THR A 19 -9.54 6.53 -6.01
N LYS A 20 -8.79 7.62 -6.25
CA LYS A 20 -8.41 8.06 -7.59
C LYS A 20 -7.64 6.96 -8.34
N PHE A 21 -6.62 6.38 -7.71
CA PHE A 21 -5.79 5.35 -8.35
C PHE A 21 -6.62 4.12 -8.73
N ILE A 22 -7.50 3.65 -7.83
CA ILE A 22 -8.41 2.53 -8.10
C ILE A 22 -9.40 2.89 -9.20
N GLN A 23 -9.96 4.10 -9.19
CA GLN A 23 -10.87 4.59 -10.23
C GLN A 23 -10.19 4.55 -11.61
N GLU A 24 -9.00 5.11 -11.74
CA GLU A 24 -8.22 5.10 -12.99
C GLU A 24 -7.86 3.67 -13.43
N THR A 25 -7.55 2.78 -12.48
CA THR A 25 -7.34 1.36 -12.76
C THR A 25 -8.59 0.69 -13.33
N PHE A 26 -9.76 1.02 -12.83
CA PHE A 26 -11.03 0.47 -13.33
C PHE A 26 -11.50 1.14 -14.63
N GLU A 27 -11.00 2.33 -14.96
CA GLU A 27 -11.22 2.99 -16.26
C GLU A 27 -10.30 2.42 -17.35
N ASP A 28 -9.25 1.66 -16.99
CA ASP A 28 -8.36 1.00 -17.95
C ASP A 28 -8.95 -0.36 -18.38
N PRO A 29 -9.29 -0.53 -19.68
CA PRO A 29 -9.81 -1.80 -20.19
C PRO A 29 -8.81 -2.96 -20.09
N ASN A 30 -7.50 -2.68 -19.96
CA ASN A 30 -6.50 -3.73 -19.79
C ASN A 30 -6.54 -4.39 -18.39
N PHE A 31 -7.23 -3.78 -17.43
CA PHE A 31 -7.44 -4.36 -16.11
C PHE A 31 -8.59 -5.38 -16.10
N ASP A 32 -9.36 -5.49 -17.17
CA ASP A 32 -10.41 -6.49 -17.30
C ASP A 32 -9.82 -7.90 -17.42
N SER A 33 -10.06 -8.75 -16.41
CA SER A 33 -9.69 -10.17 -16.44
C SER A 33 -10.82 -11.07 -16.91
N GLY A 34 -12.01 -10.52 -17.17
CA GLY A 34 -13.24 -11.28 -17.41
C GLY A 34 -13.89 -11.80 -16.13
N ASP A 35 -13.29 -11.61 -14.96
CA ASP A 35 -13.85 -12.02 -13.67
C ASP A 35 -14.69 -10.91 -13.06
N LYS A 36 -15.74 -11.30 -12.33
CA LYS A 36 -16.48 -10.36 -11.49
C LYS A 36 -15.58 -9.89 -10.34
N THR A 37 -15.65 -8.61 -10.04
CA THR A 37 -14.79 -7.96 -9.05
C THR A 37 -15.62 -7.47 -7.85
N LEU A 38 -15.21 -7.84 -6.65
CA LEU A 38 -15.68 -7.21 -5.42
C LEU A 38 -14.71 -6.07 -5.06
N LEU A 39 -15.21 -4.83 -5.03
CA LEU A 39 -14.49 -3.66 -4.53
C LEU A 39 -14.91 -3.41 -3.08
N LEU A 40 -14.03 -3.67 -2.13
CA LEU A 40 -14.21 -3.38 -0.71
C LEU A 40 -13.60 -2.02 -0.38
N VAL A 41 -14.42 -1.09 0.11
CA VAL A 41 -14.00 0.25 0.54
C VAL A 41 -14.08 0.30 2.06
N CYS A 42 -12.92 0.40 2.71
CA CYS A 42 -12.80 0.38 4.18
C CYS A 42 -12.62 1.77 4.79
N GLU A 43 -12.78 2.83 4.01
CA GLU A 43 -12.56 4.20 4.45
C GLU A 43 -13.49 5.15 3.69
N GLU A 44 -14.22 6.01 4.40
CA GLU A 44 -14.97 7.09 3.77
C GLU A 44 -14.05 8.29 3.52
N GLY A 45 -13.87 8.66 2.26
CA GLY A 45 -13.13 9.83 1.81
C GLY A 45 -14.07 10.87 1.17
N GLU A 46 -13.51 11.99 0.73
CA GLU A 46 -14.25 13.01 -0.03
C GLU A 46 -14.53 12.56 -1.48
N GLU A 47 -13.69 11.69 -2.03
CA GLU A 47 -13.84 11.16 -3.38
C GLU A 47 -14.74 9.92 -3.41
N GLU A 48 -15.71 9.91 -4.33
CA GLU A 48 -16.61 8.78 -4.57
C GLU A 48 -16.28 8.08 -5.90
N TYR A 49 -16.51 6.78 -5.96
CA TYR A 49 -16.35 6.01 -7.21
C TYR A 49 -17.44 6.37 -8.22
N ASN A 50 -17.02 6.59 -9.47
CA ASN A 50 -17.91 6.76 -10.60
C ASN A 50 -18.00 5.46 -11.41
N GLU A 51 -18.87 4.55 -11.00
CA GLU A 51 -19.04 3.23 -11.64
C GLU A 51 -19.40 3.32 -13.13
N LYS A 52 -19.98 4.43 -13.57
CA LYS A 52 -20.35 4.64 -14.99
C LYS A 52 -19.13 4.76 -15.92
N LYS A 53 -17.97 5.07 -15.35
CA LYS A 53 -16.72 5.19 -16.09
C LYS A 53 -15.89 3.91 -16.09
N PHE A 54 -16.28 2.89 -15.34
CA PHE A 54 -15.57 1.61 -15.36
C PHE A 54 -15.57 1.01 -16.76
N ALA A 55 -14.41 0.59 -17.23
CA ALA A 55 -14.23 0.06 -18.58
C ALA A 55 -14.80 -1.35 -18.75
N PHE A 56 -15.14 -2.05 -17.67
CA PHE A 56 -15.67 -3.42 -17.68
C PHE A 56 -16.82 -3.57 -16.69
N PRO A 57 -17.76 -4.50 -16.96
CA PRO A 57 -18.91 -4.76 -16.11
C PRO A 57 -18.54 -5.70 -14.95
N GLY A 58 -19.48 -5.89 -14.03
CA GLY A 58 -19.37 -6.92 -12.99
C GLY A 58 -18.54 -6.49 -11.77
N VAL A 59 -18.38 -5.19 -11.55
CA VAL A 59 -17.85 -4.65 -10.29
C VAL A 59 -18.99 -4.48 -9.30
N THR A 60 -18.86 -5.06 -8.11
CA THR A 60 -19.76 -4.86 -6.97
C THR A 60 -19.03 -4.10 -5.89
N LEU A 61 -19.46 -2.89 -5.58
CA LEU A 61 -18.89 -2.06 -4.54
C LEU A 61 -19.57 -2.34 -3.19
N TYR A 62 -18.79 -2.51 -2.14
CA TYR A 62 -19.24 -2.65 -0.77
C TYR A 62 -18.43 -1.76 0.17
N ASN A 63 -19.12 -0.89 0.91
CA ASN A 63 -18.52 -0.07 1.95
C ASN A 63 -18.50 -0.87 3.25
N LEU A 64 -17.28 -1.07 3.79
CA LEU A 64 -17.05 -1.75 5.05
C LEU A 64 -16.74 -0.69 6.11
N GLU A 65 -17.76 -0.24 6.80
CA GLU A 65 -17.70 0.92 7.71
C GLU A 65 -17.10 0.55 9.07
N ASP A 66 -17.42 -0.66 9.57
CA ASP A 66 -16.95 -1.12 10.86
C ASP A 66 -15.81 -2.15 10.68
N LYS A 67 -14.70 -1.91 11.39
CA LYS A 67 -13.58 -2.86 11.45
C LYS A 67 -14.02 -4.28 11.88
N ALA A 68 -15.08 -4.41 12.66
CA ALA A 68 -15.65 -5.70 13.06
C ALA A 68 -16.19 -6.52 11.88
N GLU A 69 -16.55 -5.86 10.77
CA GLU A 69 -16.96 -6.52 9.54
C GLU A 69 -15.79 -7.17 8.79
N LEU A 70 -14.55 -6.74 9.09
CA LEU A 70 -13.33 -7.32 8.57
C LEU A 70 -13.06 -8.66 9.26
N ASN A 71 -13.79 -9.68 8.87
CA ASN A 71 -13.62 -11.05 9.36
C ASN A 71 -13.82 -12.06 8.23
N PRO A 72 -13.18 -13.27 8.32
CA PRO A 72 -13.18 -14.21 7.20
C PRO A 72 -14.56 -14.66 6.74
N GLN A 73 -15.51 -14.80 7.66
CA GLN A 73 -16.86 -15.25 7.35
C GLN A 73 -17.64 -14.21 6.55
N ASN A 74 -17.56 -12.94 6.97
CA ASN A 74 -18.24 -11.84 6.27
C ASN A 74 -17.59 -11.60 4.91
N LEU A 75 -16.27 -11.56 4.82
CA LEU A 75 -15.55 -11.37 3.55
C LEU A 75 -15.86 -12.47 2.55
N ALA A 76 -15.85 -13.73 2.98
CA ALA A 76 -16.24 -14.87 2.12
C ALA A 76 -17.71 -14.81 1.67
N LYS A 77 -18.60 -14.34 2.54
CA LYS A 77 -20.01 -14.12 2.21
C LYS A 77 -20.16 -13.06 1.12
N LEU A 78 -19.51 -11.89 1.29
CA LEU A 78 -19.56 -10.79 0.32
C LEU A 78 -19.02 -11.21 -1.05
N ALA A 79 -17.88 -11.92 -1.09
CA ALA A 79 -17.33 -12.44 -2.34
C ALA A 79 -18.31 -13.41 -3.03
N LYS A 80 -18.97 -14.27 -2.26
CA LYS A 80 -19.97 -15.21 -2.81
C LYS A 80 -21.19 -14.48 -3.34
N GLU A 81 -21.70 -13.46 -2.64
CA GLU A 81 -22.86 -12.67 -3.08
C GLU A 81 -22.55 -11.88 -4.36
N ALA A 82 -21.34 -11.36 -4.50
CA ALA A 82 -20.85 -10.72 -5.71
C ALA A 82 -20.46 -11.69 -6.83
N ASP A 83 -20.43 -13.01 -6.56
CA ASP A 83 -19.87 -14.03 -7.45
C ASP A 83 -18.45 -13.65 -7.93
N ALA A 84 -17.65 -13.13 -7.00
CA ALA A 84 -16.36 -12.51 -7.29
C ALA A 84 -15.27 -13.54 -7.57
N GLY A 85 -14.61 -13.41 -8.71
CA GLY A 85 -13.38 -14.10 -9.05
C GLY A 85 -12.11 -13.29 -8.70
N ARG A 86 -12.30 -12.00 -8.33
CA ARG A 86 -11.24 -11.05 -7.98
C ARG A 86 -11.74 -10.08 -6.90
N VAL A 87 -10.84 -9.66 -6.01
CA VAL A 87 -11.14 -8.65 -4.99
C VAL A 87 -10.16 -7.50 -5.09
N VAL A 88 -10.67 -6.28 -5.00
CA VAL A 88 -9.90 -5.06 -4.82
C VAL A 88 -10.26 -4.45 -3.48
N ILE A 89 -9.28 -4.10 -2.67
CA ILE A 89 -9.48 -3.54 -1.34
C ILE A 89 -8.87 -2.15 -1.26
N GLU A 90 -9.70 -1.13 -1.03
CA GLU A 90 -9.26 0.16 -0.54
C GLU A 90 -9.23 0.10 1.00
N TYR A 91 -8.02 -0.09 1.55
CA TYR A 91 -7.86 -0.35 2.98
C TYR A 91 -7.76 0.93 3.78
N ASN A 92 -8.34 0.91 4.97
CA ASN A 92 -8.31 2.04 5.89
C ASN A 92 -6.88 2.37 6.35
N GLY A 93 -6.47 3.62 6.19
CA GLY A 93 -5.13 4.08 6.48
C GLY A 93 -4.70 3.98 7.94
N MET A 94 -5.66 4.00 8.86
CA MET A 94 -5.40 3.92 10.30
C MET A 94 -5.38 2.49 10.84
N TRP A 95 -5.78 1.49 10.05
CA TRP A 95 -5.75 0.09 10.47
C TRP A 95 -4.41 -0.57 10.11
N MET A 96 -3.89 -1.41 11.02
CA MET A 96 -2.65 -2.15 10.77
C MET A 96 -2.88 -3.25 9.73
N LEU A 97 -1.92 -3.49 8.84
CA LEU A 97 -2.01 -4.56 7.83
C LEU A 97 -2.06 -5.96 8.44
N GLN A 98 -1.55 -6.12 9.65
CA GLN A 98 -1.67 -7.39 10.38
C GLN A 98 -3.13 -7.74 10.67
N ASP A 99 -4.00 -6.74 10.91
CA ASP A 99 -5.43 -6.97 11.13
C ASP A 99 -6.08 -7.54 9.87
N LEU A 100 -5.74 -7.01 8.69
CA LEU A 100 -6.21 -7.57 7.43
C LEU A 100 -5.70 -8.99 7.23
N ALA A 101 -4.39 -9.21 7.39
CA ALA A 101 -3.77 -10.51 7.17
C ALA A 101 -4.36 -11.62 8.05
N ASN A 102 -4.76 -11.29 9.29
CA ASN A 102 -5.39 -12.22 10.22
C ASN A 102 -6.86 -12.52 9.88
N ASN A 103 -7.48 -11.70 9.03
CA ASN A 103 -8.92 -11.74 8.76
C ASN A 103 -9.27 -12.03 7.31
N LEU A 104 -8.29 -12.21 6.42
CA LEU A 104 -8.57 -12.67 5.06
C LEU A 104 -9.04 -14.14 5.07
N PRO A 105 -10.02 -14.51 4.22
CA PRO A 105 -10.34 -15.91 3.96
C PRO A 105 -9.13 -16.70 3.46
N GLU A 106 -9.01 -17.96 3.82
CA GLU A 106 -7.84 -18.82 3.50
C GLU A 106 -7.54 -18.93 2.00
N ASN A 107 -8.55 -18.82 1.16
CA ASN A 107 -8.41 -18.88 -0.30
C ASN A 107 -8.20 -17.50 -0.97
N TRP A 108 -8.07 -16.41 -0.20
CA TRP A 108 -7.74 -15.11 -0.74
C TRP A 108 -6.24 -14.88 -0.70
N ILE A 109 -5.65 -14.60 -1.85
CA ILE A 109 -4.20 -14.42 -1.98
C ILE A 109 -3.92 -12.98 -2.42
N VAL A 110 -3.15 -12.24 -1.62
CA VAL A 110 -2.72 -10.89 -2.00
C VAL A 110 -1.72 -11.01 -3.16
N TYR A 111 -2.15 -10.62 -4.34
CA TYR A 111 -1.32 -10.64 -5.55
C TYR A 111 -0.50 -9.38 -5.70
N GLN A 112 -1.05 -8.25 -5.27
CA GLN A 112 -0.37 -6.97 -5.36
C GLN A 112 -0.82 -6.06 -4.20
N CYS A 113 0.13 -5.33 -3.63
CA CYS A 113 -0.11 -4.28 -2.64
C CYS A 113 0.55 -2.98 -3.12
N ILE A 114 -0.26 -1.93 -3.28
CA ILE A 114 0.21 -0.61 -3.70
C ILE A 114 -0.08 0.39 -2.56
N ALA A 115 0.95 1.11 -2.15
CA ALA A 115 0.82 2.21 -1.21
C ALA A 115 0.67 3.55 -1.97
N THR A 116 -0.18 4.42 -1.44
CA THR A 116 -0.26 5.82 -1.89
C THR A 116 0.04 6.77 -0.73
N ALA A 117 0.71 7.87 -1.01
CA ALA A 117 1.00 8.92 -0.04
C ALA A 117 0.86 10.29 -0.70
N ASP A 118 0.29 11.25 0.05
CA ASP A 118 0.22 12.63 -0.39
C ASP A 118 1.57 13.33 -0.18
N GLY A 119 2.20 13.79 -1.24
CA GLY A 119 3.46 14.51 -1.19
C GLY A 119 3.43 15.76 -0.32
N THR A 120 2.25 16.39 -0.14
CA THR A 120 2.10 17.59 0.71
C THR A 120 2.21 17.27 2.20
N THR A 121 1.88 16.06 2.62
CA THR A 121 1.87 15.62 4.02
C THR A 121 2.92 14.56 4.34
N ALA A 122 3.47 13.90 3.34
CA ALA A 122 4.36 12.74 3.50
C ALA A 122 5.54 13.00 4.46
N LEU A 123 6.25 14.13 4.30
CA LEU A 123 7.37 14.47 5.17
C LEU A 123 6.94 14.80 6.60
N THR A 124 5.78 15.41 6.76
CA THR A 124 5.21 15.68 8.09
C THR A 124 4.91 14.38 8.82
N TYR A 125 4.26 13.45 8.13
CA TYR A 125 3.95 12.13 8.68
C TYR A 125 5.20 11.27 8.92
N ALA A 126 6.21 11.38 8.04
CA ALA A 126 7.48 10.70 8.22
C ALA A 126 8.24 11.14 9.49
N ARG A 127 7.98 12.35 9.99
CA ARG A 127 8.62 12.93 11.19
C ARG A 127 7.78 12.76 12.46
N ASP A 128 6.49 12.48 12.33
CA ASP A 128 5.63 12.15 13.46
C ASP A 128 5.76 10.66 13.80
N ASN A 129 6.02 10.33 15.06
CA ASN A 129 6.31 8.94 15.46
C ASN A 129 5.13 7.99 15.20
N SER A 130 3.91 8.41 15.45
CA SER A 130 2.70 7.57 15.30
C SER A 130 2.37 7.38 13.83
N MET A 131 2.33 8.47 13.05
CA MET A 131 2.05 8.42 11.63
C MET A 131 3.14 7.68 10.86
N ARG A 132 4.41 7.88 11.25
CA ARG A 132 5.54 7.16 10.67
C ARG A 132 5.40 5.64 10.85
N ALA A 133 5.01 5.18 12.04
CA ALA A 133 4.82 3.75 12.30
C ALA A 133 3.75 3.15 11.36
N LEU A 134 2.63 3.86 11.15
CA LEU A 134 1.59 3.47 10.21
C LEU A 134 2.08 3.52 8.75
N MET A 135 2.87 4.53 8.36
CA MET A 135 3.48 4.58 7.02
C MET A 135 4.39 3.37 6.78
N LEU A 136 5.28 3.06 7.72
CA LEU A 136 6.20 1.93 7.61
C LEU A 136 5.44 0.59 7.53
N ASP A 137 4.34 0.42 8.27
CA ASP A 137 3.47 -0.76 8.18
C ASP A 137 2.91 -0.94 6.77
N LYS A 138 2.44 0.14 6.13
CA LYS A 138 1.92 0.09 4.75
C LYS A 138 3.03 -0.24 3.74
N ILE A 139 4.15 0.47 3.82
CA ILE A 139 5.28 0.33 2.89
C ILE A 139 5.92 -1.07 2.98
N ALA A 140 6.01 -1.64 4.18
CA ALA A 140 6.68 -2.91 4.41
C ALA A 140 6.14 -4.08 3.57
N ARG A 141 4.89 -3.99 3.15
CA ARG A 141 4.20 -5.03 2.37
C ARG A 141 3.83 -4.59 0.95
N SER A 142 4.18 -3.36 0.58
CA SER A 142 3.89 -2.82 -0.74
C SER A 142 5.03 -3.10 -1.72
N GLU A 143 4.66 -3.38 -2.96
CA GLU A 143 5.58 -3.53 -4.09
C GLU A 143 5.89 -2.18 -4.72
N LEU A 144 4.96 -1.24 -4.62
CA LEU A 144 5.07 0.11 -5.12
C LEU A 144 4.49 1.09 -4.09
N ILE A 145 5.18 2.22 -3.88
CA ILE A 145 4.60 3.41 -3.26
C ILE A 145 4.55 4.55 -4.26
N VAL A 146 3.38 5.18 -4.38
CA VAL A 146 3.17 6.36 -5.23
C VAL A 146 3.00 7.59 -4.34
N PHE A 147 3.95 8.52 -4.42
CA PHE A 147 3.81 9.84 -3.84
C PHE A 147 3.11 10.74 -4.86
N ASN A 148 1.81 10.97 -4.68
CA ASN A 148 1.05 11.89 -5.52
C ASN A 148 1.27 13.35 -5.08
N ARG A 149 0.77 14.31 -5.89
CA ARG A 149 1.04 15.74 -5.66
C ARG A 149 2.54 16.00 -5.45
N ALA A 150 3.36 15.33 -6.27
CA ALA A 150 4.80 15.23 -6.11
C ALA A 150 5.55 16.56 -6.22
N GLU A 151 4.91 17.63 -6.72
CA GLU A 151 5.47 18.98 -6.73
C GLU A 151 5.90 19.43 -5.31
N ALA A 152 5.18 18.99 -4.29
CA ALA A 152 5.47 19.34 -2.90
C ALA A 152 6.80 18.76 -2.40
N VAL A 153 7.23 17.66 -2.99
CA VAL A 153 8.46 16.93 -2.63
C VAL A 153 9.47 16.85 -3.77
N ASN A 154 9.31 17.69 -4.81
CA ASN A 154 10.16 17.68 -6.00
C ASN A 154 11.48 18.44 -5.78
N ASN A 155 12.25 18.00 -4.78
CA ASN A 155 13.61 18.47 -4.53
C ASN A 155 14.45 17.33 -3.92
N ASP A 156 15.75 17.39 -4.10
CA ASP A 156 16.68 16.31 -3.72
C ASP A 156 16.60 15.96 -2.23
N ALA A 157 16.50 16.94 -1.35
CA ALA A 157 16.47 16.70 0.09
C ALA A 157 15.20 15.94 0.50
N ALA A 158 14.04 16.34 -0.02
CA ALA A 158 12.76 15.68 0.24
C ALA A 158 12.77 14.26 -0.32
N ARG A 159 13.22 14.07 -1.56
CA ARG A 159 13.30 12.76 -2.19
C ARG A 159 14.24 11.81 -1.44
N GLN A 160 15.40 12.28 -0.99
CA GLN A 160 16.32 11.49 -0.18
C GLN A 160 15.71 11.08 1.17
N GLU A 161 14.95 11.98 1.82
CA GLU A 161 14.28 11.66 3.09
C GLU A 161 13.20 10.59 2.89
N LEU A 162 12.37 10.71 1.84
CA LEU A 162 11.33 9.73 1.49
C LEU A 162 11.95 8.39 1.04
N HIS A 163 12.99 8.43 0.22
CA HIS A 163 13.74 7.23 -0.15
C HIS A 163 14.23 6.47 1.09
N LYS A 164 14.91 7.15 2.02
CA LYS A 164 15.38 6.55 3.26
C LYS A 164 14.24 5.96 4.09
N LEU A 165 13.11 6.64 4.16
CA LEU A 165 11.92 6.14 4.86
C LEU A 165 11.44 4.82 4.23
N VAL A 166 11.29 4.78 2.92
CA VAL A 166 10.83 3.58 2.21
C VAL A 166 11.83 2.44 2.39
N ARG A 167 13.14 2.71 2.27
CA ARG A 167 14.20 1.69 2.42
C ARG A 167 14.34 1.15 3.84
N GLN A 168 13.87 1.87 4.84
CA GLN A 168 13.76 1.34 6.22
C GLN A 168 12.68 0.26 6.34
N ALA A 169 11.58 0.38 5.60
CA ALA A 169 10.48 -0.58 5.63
C ALA A 169 10.68 -1.72 4.62
N SER A 170 11.11 -1.39 3.42
CA SER A 170 11.23 -2.34 2.31
C SER A 170 12.36 -1.95 1.35
N ARG A 171 13.23 -2.89 1.04
CA ARG A 171 14.25 -2.74 -0.01
C ARG A 171 13.72 -3.06 -1.42
N LYS A 172 12.53 -3.67 -1.51
CA LYS A 172 11.94 -4.14 -2.76
C LYS A 172 10.80 -3.25 -3.26
N CYS A 173 10.31 -2.33 -2.42
CA CYS A 173 9.23 -1.43 -2.78
C CYS A 173 9.75 -0.41 -3.78
N ASP A 174 9.18 -0.37 -4.97
CA ASP A 174 9.45 0.67 -5.95
C ASP A 174 8.85 2.00 -5.48
N ILE A 175 9.48 3.10 -5.87
CA ILE A 175 9.06 4.45 -5.49
C ILE A 175 8.73 5.23 -6.75
N ALA A 176 7.51 5.75 -6.82
CA ALA A 176 7.06 6.62 -7.91
C ALA A 176 6.55 7.95 -7.38
N TYR A 177 6.67 8.97 -8.19
CA TYR A 177 6.22 10.34 -7.93
C TYR A 177 5.25 10.74 -9.03
N GLU A 178 3.98 10.93 -8.70
CA GLU A 178 2.93 11.37 -9.64
C GLU A 178 2.71 12.88 -9.50
N PHE A 179 2.80 13.59 -10.62
CA PHE A 179 2.62 15.03 -10.72
C PHE A 179 1.19 15.38 -11.17
N LYS A 180 0.80 16.65 -10.98
CA LYS A 180 -0.53 17.15 -11.34
C LYS A 180 -0.86 17.05 -12.83
N ASP A 181 0.15 17.07 -13.68
CA ASP A 181 -0.01 16.91 -15.13
C ASP A 181 -0.16 15.45 -15.57
N GLY A 182 -0.18 14.51 -14.62
CA GLY A 182 -0.28 13.08 -14.87
C GLY A 182 1.07 12.42 -15.20
N SER A 183 2.16 13.18 -15.23
CA SER A 183 3.49 12.60 -15.42
C SER A 183 3.93 11.82 -14.19
N VAL A 184 4.67 10.73 -14.40
CA VAL A 184 5.21 9.89 -13.34
C VAL A 184 6.72 9.80 -13.49
N ALA A 185 7.44 10.06 -12.40
CA ALA A 185 8.87 9.82 -12.30
C ALA A 185 9.14 8.70 -11.30
N TYR A 186 10.03 7.79 -11.64
CA TYR A 186 10.51 6.78 -10.69
C TYR A 186 11.73 7.30 -9.94
N ASP A 187 11.89 6.80 -8.72
CA ASP A 187 13.04 7.12 -7.90
C ASP A 187 14.31 6.48 -8.47
N ASP A 188 15.35 7.27 -8.61
CA ASP A 188 16.64 6.88 -9.16
C ASP A 188 17.79 6.97 -8.11
N ILE A 189 17.44 7.20 -6.86
CA ILE A 189 18.38 7.27 -5.75
C ILE A 189 18.95 5.86 -5.48
N PRO A 190 20.28 5.68 -5.50
CA PRO A 190 20.87 4.38 -5.22
C PRO A 190 20.51 3.88 -3.82
N ASP A 191 20.16 2.61 -3.71
CA ASP A 191 19.93 1.98 -2.43
C ASP A 191 21.21 2.03 -1.57
N PRO A 192 21.10 2.25 -0.25
CA PRO A 192 22.25 2.19 0.63
C PRO A 192 22.87 0.79 0.58
N LEU A 193 24.18 0.74 0.56
CA LEU A 193 24.88 -0.54 0.66
C LEU A 193 24.42 -1.29 1.92
N PRO A 194 24.36 -2.64 1.87
CA PRO A 194 23.93 -3.45 3.02
C PRO A 194 24.82 -3.29 4.26
N PHE A 195 26.02 -2.73 4.08
CA PHE A 195 26.92 -2.34 5.17
C PHE A 195 27.65 -1.06 4.79
N ASP A 196 27.88 -0.21 5.77
CA ASP A 196 28.73 0.95 5.62
C ASP A 196 30.19 0.51 5.71
N ILE A 197 30.89 0.53 4.56
CA ILE A 197 32.32 0.19 4.52
C ILE A 197 33.21 1.20 5.26
N ASN A 198 32.64 2.37 5.60
CA ASN A 198 33.36 3.41 6.38
C ASN A 198 32.89 3.43 7.84
N ALA A 199 32.02 2.51 8.24
CA ALA A 199 31.62 2.41 9.65
C ALA A 199 32.85 2.14 10.51
N PRO A 200 32.99 2.81 11.66
CA PRO A 200 34.11 2.53 12.56
C PRO A 200 34.06 1.06 12.98
N VAL A 201 35.22 0.41 12.93
CA VAL A 201 35.36 -0.96 13.43
C VAL A 201 35.02 -0.95 14.91
N ILE A 202 33.98 -1.69 15.29
CA ILE A 202 33.64 -1.90 16.69
C ILE A 202 34.65 -2.94 17.19
N ASP A 203 35.62 -2.50 17.97
CA ASP A 203 36.47 -3.43 18.74
C ASP A 203 35.57 -4.15 19.74
N ILE A 204 35.29 -5.41 19.44
CA ILE A 204 34.67 -6.30 20.41
C ILE A 204 35.81 -6.67 21.39
N PRO A 205 35.70 -6.28 22.67
CA PRO A 205 36.71 -6.67 23.64
C PRO A 205 36.81 -8.20 23.64
N ASP A 206 38.01 -8.73 23.44
CA ASP A 206 38.27 -10.15 23.66
C ASP A 206 37.87 -10.48 25.11
N ASP A 207 36.83 -11.28 25.26
CA ASP A 207 36.39 -11.77 26.56
C ASP A 207 37.31 -12.91 26.98
N ASP A 208 38.60 -12.55 27.19
CA ASP A 208 39.67 -13.43 27.63
C ASP A 208 39.59 -13.65 29.16
N ASN A 209 38.38 -13.93 29.65
CA ASN A 209 38.22 -14.32 31.07
C ASN A 209 37.38 -15.59 31.22
N ARG A 210 37.77 -16.64 30.48
CA ARG A 210 37.47 -18.01 30.91
C ARG A 210 38.64 -18.53 31.71
N GLY A 211 38.86 -17.91 32.84
CA GLY A 211 39.72 -18.42 33.88
C GLY A 211 39.09 -19.56 34.62
N VAL A 212 39.73 -20.71 34.48
CA VAL A 212 39.92 -21.82 35.42
C VAL A 212 38.75 -22.16 36.36
#